data_e2ad114b4dbd8a0f13b5d529b43a2c4e
#
_entry.id   e2ad114b4dbd8a0f13b5d529b43a2c4e
#
_cell.length_a   1.000
_cell.length_b   1.000
_cell.length_c   1.000
_cell.angle_alpha   90.00
_cell.angle_beta   90.00
_cell.angle_gamma   90.00
#
_symmetry.space_group_name_H-M   'P 1'
#
loop_
_entity.id
_entity.type
_entity.pdbx_description
1 polymer ?
#
loop_
_entity_poly.entity_id
_entity_poly.type
_entity_poly.pdbx_seq_one_letter_code
_entity_poly.pdbx_strand_id
1 'polypeptide(L)'
;IPLRLVGSEMCIRDSRYRENLPNVLKGVTFSVHGGQKVGIVGRTGAGKSSILTVLLRLSEATQGRVLIDGVDVSKIGLEDLRRNIAILPQDPLLFSGTLRSNLDPFERFDDARLYDAMHRSYLTSAANASQPPTGAVTPVVGEDGQPLPSATQGEATVPAQPKALTRLTLDSIIDEEGANLSVGQRSLVSLARALVKDCKIILLDEATASVDLETDAKIQRTIRTEFADRTLLCIAHRLTTIIGYDKIIVMDDGKVAEFDAPLALFDNQDSIFHGMCERSGITREDILLARSVESNADDEAAQASYPAAATTVPQQEPYYLYESTPNMPQQQNGVVFYNTHE
;
A
#
# COMPACT_ATOMS: atom_id res chain seq x y z
N ILE A 1 22.14 -1.16 -3.20
CA ILE A 1 22.07 -0.49 -1.89
C ILE A 1 20.65 -0.71 -1.38
N PRO A 2 20.44 -1.39 -0.26
CA PRO A 2 19.12 -1.48 0.32
C PRO A 2 18.69 -0.09 0.77
N LEU A 3 17.68 0.49 0.12
CA LEU A 3 17.08 1.75 0.53
C LEU A 3 16.39 1.54 1.89
N ARG A 4 16.98 2.08 2.92
CA ARG A 4 16.44 2.10 4.27
C ARG A 4 15.83 3.48 4.47
N LEU A 5 14.51 3.59 4.52
CA LEU A 5 13.82 4.87 4.69
C LEU A 5 14.14 5.47 6.07
N VAL A 6 15.01 6.45 6.10
CA VAL A 6 15.32 7.32 7.25
C VAL A 6 14.94 8.76 6.91
N GLY A 7 13.77 8.97 6.34
CA GLY A 7 13.25 10.28 5.99
C GLY A 7 13.32 10.57 4.49
N SER A 8 12.17 10.72 3.86
CA SER A 8 12.06 11.26 2.51
C SER A 8 11.72 12.75 2.60
N GLU A 9 12.60 13.58 2.07
CA GLU A 9 12.34 15.00 1.90
C GLU A 9 11.89 15.26 0.48
N MET A 10 10.75 15.90 0.33
CA MET A 10 10.25 16.31 -0.97
C MET A 10 10.26 17.84 -1.07
N CYS A 11 11.15 18.36 -1.88
CA CYS A 11 11.21 19.77 -2.24
C CYS A 11 10.99 19.91 -3.74
N ILE A 12 9.73 19.94 -4.18
CA ILE A 12 9.39 20.21 -5.58
C ILE A 12 9.07 21.69 -5.69
N ARG A 13 9.94 22.47 -6.36
CA ARG A 13 9.63 23.87 -6.59
C ARG A 13 8.51 24.03 -7.59
N ASP A 14 8.63 23.40 -8.74
CA ASP A 14 7.65 23.50 -9.81
C ASP A 14 7.58 22.19 -10.60
N SER A 15 6.36 21.80 -11.01
CA SER A 15 6.15 20.70 -11.94
C SER A 15 5.05 21.05 -12.94
N ARG A 16 5.22 20.63 -14.19
CA ARG A 16 4.25 20.77 -15.29
C ARG A 16 4.20 19.50 -16.12
N TYR A 17 3.04 19.22 -16.69
CA TYR A 17 2.86 18.03 -17.54
C TYR A 17 3.50 18.17 -18.92
N ARG A 18 3.67 19.41 -19.44
CA ARG A 18 4.32 19.73 -20.72
C ARG A 18 4.99 21.09 -20.62
N GLU A 19 6.06 21.30 -21.41
CA GLU A 19 6.86 22.54 -21.38
C GLU A 19 6.05 23.84 -21.57
N ASN A 20 4.95 23.79 -22.33
CA ASN A 20 4.13 24.95 -22.65
C ASN A 20 2.89 25.11 -21.75
N LEU A 21 2.72 24.26 -20.70
CA LEU A 21 1.59 24.35 -19.78
C LEU A 21 1.99 25.05 -18.48
N PRO A 22 1.03 25.69 -17.78
CA PRO A 22 1.30 26.28 -16.47
C PRO A 22 1.71 25.23 -15.47
N ASN A 23 2.47 25.64 -14.45
CA ASN A 23 2.89 24.78 -13.37
C ASN A 23 1.67 24.29 -12.59
N VAL A 24 1.58 22.97 -12.42
CA VAL A 24 0.54 22.32 -11.61
C VAL A 24 0.94 22.30 -10.13
N LEU A 25 2.23 22.07 -9.84
CA LEU A 25 2.81 22.20 -8.51
C LEU A 25 3.64 23.48 -8.47
N LYS A 26 3.43 24.29 -7.43
CA LYS A 26 3.98 25.64 -7.29
C LYS A 26 4.68 25.77 -5.92
N GLY A 27 5.94 25.35 -5.83
CA GLY A 27 6.73 25.46 -4.61
C GLY A 27 6.29 24.48 -3.50
N VAL A 28 5.98 23.24 -3.84
CA VAL A 28 5.60 22.20 -2.88
C VAL A 28 6.84 21.75 -2.11
N THR A 29 6.80 21.88 -0.79
CA THR A 29 7.87 21.43 0.12
C THR A 29 7.28 20.77 1.34
N PHE A 30 7.64 19.53 1.61
CA PHE A 30 7.32 18.81 2.84
C PHE A 30 8.31 17.65 3.06
N SER A 31 8.36 17.14 4.29
CA SER A 31 9.16 15.97 4.63
C SER A 31 8.31 14.91 5.32
N VAL A 32 8.55 13.65 4.96
CA VAL A 32 7.87 12.48 5.55
C VAL A 32 8.94 11.55 6.12
N HIS A 33 8.78 11.16 7.37
CA HIS A 33 9.69 10.20 7.98
C HIS A 33 9.32 8.76 7.61
N GLY A 34 10.30 7.86 7.64
CA GLY A 34 10.05 6.45 7.39
C GLY A 34 9.00 5.89 8.37
N GLY A 35 8.06 5.11 7.84
CA GLY A 35 6.95 4.54 8.61
C GLY A 35 5.76 5.47 8.85
N GLN A 36 5.85 6.76 8.52
CA GLN A 36 4.71 7.67 8.68
C GLN A 36 3.61 7.43 7.65
N LYS A 37 2.38 7.57 8.12
CA LYS A 37 1.16 7.58 7.30
C LYS A 37 0.73 9.03 7.08
N VAL A 38 0.73 9.48 5.82
CA VAL A 38 0.41 10.87 5.45
C VAL A 38 -0.79 10.91 4.50
N GLY A 39 -1.84 11.62 4.91
CA GLY A 39 -3.00 11.88 4.08
C GLY A 39 -2.82 13.14 3.24
N ILE A 40 -3.25 13.12 1.99
CA ILE A 40 -3.22 14.26 1.07
C ILE A 40 -4.65 14.61 0.70
N VAL A 41 -5.09 15.81 1.07
CA VAL A 41 -6.42 16.33 0.79
C VAL A 41 -6.37 17.66 0.07
N GLY A 42 -7.51 18.09 -0.45
CA GLY A 42 -7.64 19.36 -1.17
C GLY A 42 -8.72 19.26 -2.25
N ARG A 43 -9.08 20.39 -2.83
CA ARG A 43 -10.08 20.46 -3.89
C ARG A 43 -9.64 19.68 -5.13
N THR A 44 -10.61 19.30 -5.98
CA THR A 44 -10.29 18.73 -7.29
C THR A 44 -9.47 19.74 -8.09
N GLY A 45 -8.38 19.27 -8.73
CA GLY A 45 -7.46 20.14 -9.46
C GLY A 45 -6.40 20.84 -8.59
N ALA A 46 -6.36 20.64 -7.26
CA ALA A 46 -5.36 21.25 -6.39
C ALA A 46 -3.94 20.66 -6.54
N GLY A 47 -3.74 19.63 -7.39
CA GLY A 47 -2.42 19.04 -7.65
C GLY A 47 -2.10 17.78 -6.84
N LYS A 48 -3.07 17.17 -6.15
CA LYS A 48 -2.85 15.97 -5.32
C LYS A 48 -2.19 14.81 -6.07
N SER A 49 -2.82 14.32 -7.14
CA SER A 49 -2.27 13.21 -7.95
C SER A 49 -0.97 13.59 -8.67
N SER A 50 -0.74 14.90 -8.89
CA SER A 50 0.53 15.35 -9.48
C SER A 50 1.72 15.12 -8.54
N ILE A 51 1.52 15.11 -7.22
CA ILE A 51 2.56 14.72 -6.26
C ILE A 51 3.01 13.29 -6.52
N LEU A 52 2.05 12.35 -6.66
CA LEU A 52 2.38 10.94 -6.93
C LEU A 52 3.05 10.76 -8.29
N THR A 53 2.60 11.52 -9.30
CA THR A 53 3.17 11.51 -10.66
C THR A 53 4.65 11.91 -10.65
N VAL A 54 5.01 12.93 -9.86
CA VAL A 54 6.41 13.37 -9.72
C VAL A 54 7.23 12.40 -8.89
N LEU A 55 6.69 11.85 -7.80
CA LEU A 55 7.34 10.81 -6.99
C LEU A 55 7.75 9.59 -7.85
N LEU A 56 6.87 9.16 -8.74
CA LEU A 56 7.10 8.04 -9.65
C LEU A 56 7.92 8.42 -10.90
N ARG A 57 8.32 9.69 -11.02
CA ARG A 57 8.96 10.24 -12.22
C ARG A 57 8.20 9.88 -13.51
N LEU A 58 6.87 9.96 -13.46
CA LEU A 58 6.01 9.99 -14.66
C LEU A 58 5.99 11.39 -15.28
N SER A 59 6.22 12.41 -14.46
CA SER A 59 6.51 13.80 -14.84
C SER A 59 7.73 14.26 -14.04
N GLU A 60 8.68 14.91 -14.71
CA GLU A 60 9.85 15.42 -14.01
C GLU A 60 9.58 16.79 -13.39
N ALA A 61 10.19 17.04 -12.24
CA ALA A 61 10.15 18.37 -11.63
C ALA A 61 10.92 19.35 -12.52
N THR A 62 10.29 20.48 -12.85
CA THR A 62 10.96 21.54 -13.63
C THR A 62 12.03 22.25 -12.79
N GLN A 63 11.77 22.38 -11.51
CA GLN A 63 12.69 22.93 -10.51
C GLN A 63 12.51 22.19 -9.17
N GLY A 64 13.58 22.17 -8.37
CA GLY A 64 13.60 21.44 -7.11
C GLY A 64 14.09 20.00 -7.27
N ARG A 65 13.89 19.19 -6.25
CA ARG A 65 14.31 17.79 -6.22
C ARG A 65 13.42 16.97 -5.29
N VAL A 66 13.36 15.69 -5.54
CA VAL A 66 12.76 14.71 -4.64
C VAL A 66 13.88 13.84 -4.08
N LEU A 67 13.97 13.75 -2.77
CA LEU A 67 14.93 12.89 -2.09
C LEU A 67 14.19 11.73 -1.42
N ILE A 68 14.65 10.51 -1.64
CA ILE A 68 14.24 9.33 -0.89
C ILE A 68 15.49 8.78 -0.20
N ASP A 69 15.51 8.75 1.13
CA ASP A 69 16.67 8.37 1.95
C ASP A 69 17.94 9.15 1.60
N GLY A 70 17.78 10.46 1.34
CA GLY A 70 18.89 11.32 0.93
C GLY A 70 19.34 11.15 -0.52
N VAL A 71 18.76 10.20 -1.27
CA VAL A 71 19.08 9.96 -2.69
C VAL A 71 18.12 10.74 -3.57
N ASP A 72 18.68 11.57 -4.46
CA ASP A 72 17.90 12.30 -5.45
C ASP A 72 17.35 11.34 -6.50
N VAL A 73 16.00 11.25 -6.57
CA VAL A 73 15.31 10.31 -7.48
C VAL A 73 15.63 10.58 -8.96
N SER A 74 16.07 11.80 -9.33
CA SER A 74 16.47 12.12 -10.69
C SER A 74 17.77 11.43 -11.11
N LYS A 75 18.59 11.01 -10.14
CA LYS A 75 19.91 10.39 -10.33
C LYS A 75 19.89 8.88 -10.35
N ILE A 76 18.76 8.25 -10.10
CA ILE A 76 18.62 6.78 -10.11
C ILE A 76 17.82 6.31 -11.32
N GLY A 77 17.99 5.05 -11.70
CA GLY A 77 17.23 4.41 -12.78
C GLY A 77 15.74 4.36 -12.45
N LEU A 78 14.89 4.51 -13.48
CA LEU A 78 13.43 4.43 -13.29
C LEU A 78 12.97 3.06 -12.78
N GLU A 79 13.63 1.99 -13.20
CA GLU A 79 13.33 0.64 -12.73
C GLU A 79 13.63 0.52 -11.23
N ASP A 80 14.81 0.99 -10.79
CA ASP A 80 15.20 0.95 -9.39
C ASP A 80 14.27 1.78 -8.51
N LEU A 81 13.89 2.99 -8.96
CA LEU A 81 12.94 3.84 -8.26
C LEU A 81 11.58 3.14 -8.12
N ARG A 82 10.98 2.76 -9.25
CA ARG A 82 9.64 2.21 -9.31
C ARG A 82 9.54 0.82 -8.71
N ARG A 83 10.64 0.08 -8.63
CA ARG A 83 10.70 -1.22 -7.96
C ARG A 83 10.50 -1.09 -6.44
N ASN A 84 10.92 0.01 -5.85
CA ASN A 84 10.86 0.24 -4.40
C ASN A 84 9.61 1.01 -3.94
N ILE A 85 8.71 1.37 -4.86
CA ILE A 85 7.47 2.08 -4.56
C ILE A 85 6.30 1.24 -5.08
N ALA A 86 5.32 0.93 -4.24
CA ALA A 86 4.06 0.35 -4.67
C ALA A 86 3.01 1.44 -4.84
N ILE A 87 2.12 1.28 -5.81
CA ILE A 87 0.98 2.17 -6.03
C ILE A 87 -0.30 1.36 -6.12
N LEU A 88 -1.33 1.84 -5.42
CA LEU A 88 -2.72 1.43 -5.59
C LEU A 88 -3.44 2.60 -6.26
N PRO A 89 -3.66 2.54 -7.58
CA PRO A 89 -4.32 3.62 -8.31
C PRO A 89 -5.83 3.63 -8.08
N GLN A 90 -6.49 4.73 -8.41
CA GLN A 90 -7.94 4.90 -8.34
C GLN A 90 -8.67 3.85 -9.19
N ASP A 91 -8.24 3.66 -10.43
CA ASP A 91 -8.75 2.64 -11.34
C ASP A 91 -7.65 1.58 -11.59
N PRO A 92 -7.75 0.41 -10.95
CA PRO A 92 -6.77 -0.65 -11.15
C PRO A 92 -6.82 -1.22 -12.57
N LEU A 93 -5.75 -1.02 -13.33
CA LEU A 93 -5.60 -1.59 -14.66
C LEU A 93 -5.08 -3.03 -14.55
N LEU A 94 -5.78 -3.94 -15.22
CA LEU A 94 -5.39 -5.33 -15.37
C LEU A 94 -5.11 -5.62 -16.84
N PHE A 95 -4.14 -6.49 -17.08
CA PHE A 95 -3.78 -6.94 -18.42
C PHE A 95 -4.49 -8.26 -18.72
N SER A 96 -4.85 -8.47 -19.97
CA SER A 96 -5.32 -9.77 -20.43
C SER A 96 -4.25 -10.86 -20.19
N GLY A 97 -4.68 -12.01 -19.72
CA GLY A 97 -3.80 -13.13 -19.38
C GLY A 97 -4.27 -13.86 -18.13
N THR A 98 -3.35 -14.38 -17.33
CA THR A 98 -3.67 -15.06 -16.07
C THR A 98 -3.59 -14.10 -14.89
N LEU A 99 -4.20 -14.45 -13.75
CA LEU A 99 -4.02 -13.71 -12.51
C LEU A 99 -2.53 -13.72 -12.10
N ARG A 100 -1.81 -14.82 -12.30
CA ARG A 100 -0.36 -14.93 -12.10
C ARG A 100 0.39 -13.83 -12.85
N SER A 101 0.18 -13.70 -14.17
CA SER A 101 0.86 -12.68 -14.98
C SER A 101 0.50 -11.26 -14.58
N ASN A 102 -0.66 -11.07 -13.98
CA ASN A 102 -1.07 -9.81 -13.41
C ASN A 102 -0.42 -9.50 -12.06
N LEU A 103 -0.17 -10.50 -11.21
CA LEU A 103 0.50 -10.32 -9.92
C LEU A 103 2.02 -10.20 -10.07
N ASP A 104 2.61 -11.00 -10.94
CA ASP A 104 4.06 -11.04 -11.18
C ASP A 104 4.37 -11.17 -12.69
N PRO A 105 4.30 -10.05 -13.43
CA PRO A 105 4.54 -10.04 -14.87
C PRO A 105 5.99 -10.35 -15.28
N PHE A 106 6.91 -10.37 -14.33
CA PHE A 106 8.34 -10.61 -14.56
C PHE A 106 8.81 -11.97 -14.03
N GLU A 107 7.91 -12.80 -13.52
CA GLU A 107 8.18 -14.15 -13.00
C GLU A 107 9.30 -14.16 -11.94
N ARG A 108 9.27 -13.18 -11.01
CA ARG A 108 10.32 -13.00 -10.00
C ARG A 108 10.03 -13.73 -8.69
N PHE A 109 8.79 -14.15 -8.48
CA PHE A 109 8.32 -14.68 -7.20
C PHE A 109 7.75 -16.10 -7.39
N ASP A 110 7.87 -16.91 -6.35
CA ASP A 110 7.30 -18.25 -6.31
C ASP A 110 5.78 -18.22 -6.05
N ASP A 111 5.14 -19.34 -6.32
CA ASP A 111 3.70 -19.51 -6.13
C ASP A 111 3.27 -19.33 -4.67
N ALA A 112 4.09 -19.76 -3.71
CA ALA A 112 3.79 -19.65 -2.31
C ALA A 112 3.60 -18.18 -1.91
N ARG A 113 4.48 -17.29 -2.38
CA ARG A 113 4.38 -15.86 -2.15
C ARG A 113 3.17 -15.23 -2.84
N LEU A 114 2.85 -15.67 -4.05
CA LEU A 114 1.67 -15.18 -4.78
C LEU A 114 0.38 -15.60 -4.08
N TYR A 115 0.27 -16.86 -3.62
CA TYR A 115 -0.89 -17.33 -2.87
C TYR A 115 -1.01 -16.65 -1.50
N ASP A 116 0.10 -16.41 -0.79
CA ASP A 116 0.10 -15.65 0.46
C ASP A 116 -0.48 -14.25 0.25
N ALA A 117 0.00 -13.52 -0.77
CA ALA A 117 -0.51 -12.20 -1.10
C ALA A 117 -2.00 -12.20 -1.49
N MET A 118 -2.45 -13.21 -2.25
CA MET A 118 -3.86 -13.40 -2.57
C MET A 118 -4.71 -13.66 -1.33
N HIS A 119 -4.20 -14.41 -0.36
CA HIS A 119 -4.89 -14.68 0.90
C HIS A 119 -5.00 -13.40 1.75
N ARG A 120 -3.89 -12.68 1.94
CA ARG A 120 -3.81 -11.44 2.73
C ARG A 120 -4.63 -10.30 2.09
N SER A 121 -4.80 -10.31 0.78
CA SER A 121 -5.67 -9.36 0.05
C SER A 121 -7.14 -9.81 -0.04
N TYR A 122 -7.54 -10.89 0.61
CA TYR A 122 -8.90 -11.45 0.55
C TYR A 122 -9.37 -11.90 -0.85
N LEU A 123 -8.50 -12.09 -1.82
CA LEU A 123 -8.84 -12.65 -3.13
C LEU A 123 -9.22 -14.13 -3.04
N THR A 124 -8.68 -14.86 -2.06
CA THR A 124 -9.03 -16.24 -1.76
C THR A 124 -9.76 -16.31 -0.43
N SER A 125 -10.86 -17.06 -0.37
CA SER A 125 -11.57 -17.27 0.89
C SER A 125 -10.71 -18.10 1.86
N ALA A 126 -10.56 -17.66 3.10
CA ALA A 126 -9.74 -18.31 4.15
C ALA A 126 -10.09 -19.78 4.41
N ALA A 127 -11.30 -20.22 4.03
CA ALA A 127 -11.77 -21.61 4.21
C ALA A 127 -11.03 -22.65 3.34
N ASN A 128 -10.16 -22.22 2.42
CA ASN A 128 -9.53 -23.11 1.43
C ASN A 128 -8.01 -23.16 1.43
N ALA A 129 -7.35 -22.49 2.37
CA ALA A 129 -5.90 -22.55 2.51
C ALA A 129 -5.37 -23.95 2.92
N SER A 130 -6.26 -24.91 3.26
CA SER A 130 -5.88 -26.24 3.79
C SER A 130 -6.15 -27.41 2.86
N GLN A 131 -6.59 -27.20 1.60
CA GLN A 131 -6.76 -28.33 0.68
C GLN A 131 -5.87 -28.15 -0.56
N PRO A 132 -4.95 -29.11 -0.82
CA PRO A 132 -4.29 -29.22 -2.11
C PRO A 132 -5.32 -29.49 -3.21
N PRO A 133 -5.08 -29.12 -4.48
CA PRO A 133 -6.02 -29.34 -5.57
C PRO A 133 -6.20 -30.84 -5.80
N THR A 134 -7.23 -31.43 -5.22
CA THR A 134 -7.66 -32.77 -5.56
C THR A 134 -8.52 -32.69 -6.82
N GLY A 135 -7.87 -32.74 -7.98
CA GLY A 135 -8.53 -33.03 -9.25
C GLY A 135 -8.96 -34.48 -9.29
N ALA A 136 -10.17 -34.76 -8.87
CA ALA A 136 -10.87 -35.98 -9.25
C ALA A 136 -12.35 -35.67 -9.34
N VAL A 137 -12.82 -35.47 -10.56
CA VAL A 137 -14.24 -35.45 -10.87
C VAL A 137 -14.70 -36.91 -10.79
N THR A 138 -15.35 -37.30 -9.70
CA THR A 138 -16.07 -38.55 -9.67
C THR A 138 -17.41 -38.35 -10.39
N PRO A 139 -17.74 -39.19 -11.41
CA PRO A 139 -19.05 -39.14 -12.03
C PRO A 139 -20.12 -39.57 -11.02
N VAL A 140 -21.16 -38.78 -10.88
CA VAL A 140 -22.35 -39.15 -10.12
C VAL A 140 -23.08 -40.24 -10.90
N VAL A 141 -23.06 -41.45 -10.38
CA VAL A 141 -23.84 -42.58 -10.89
C VAL A 141 -25.14 -42.64 -10.09
N GLY A 142 -26.27 -42.61 -10.76
CA GLY A 142 -27.55 -42.86 -10.13
C GLY A 142 -27.66 -44.28 -9.59
N GLU A 143 -28.56 -44.56 -8.67
CA GLU A 143 -28.73 -45.84 -7.97
C GLU A 143 -28.99 -47.05 -8.93
N ASP A 144 -29.20 -46.84 -10.21
CA ASP A 144 -29.50 -47.89 -11.19
C ASP A 144 -28.42 -48.09 -12.26
N GLY A 145 -27.24 -47.57 -12.12
CA GLY A 145 -26.05 -47.90 -12.93
C GLY A 145 -26.13 -47.56 -14.41
N GLN A 146 -27.04 -46.67 -14.88
CA GLN A 146 -27.11 -46.24 -16.28
C GLN A 146 -26.88 -44.74 -16.45
N PRO A 147 -26.15 -44.32 -17.52
CA PRO A 147 -25.92 -42.89 -17.80
C PRO A 147 -27.20 -42.22 -18.31
N LEU A 148 -27.58 -41.10 -17.74
CA LEU A 148 -28.72 -40.30 -18.19
C LEU A 148 -28.43 -39.60 -19.52
N PRO A 149 -29.39 -39.60 -20.48
CA PRO A 149 -29.19 -38.94 -21.78
C PRO A 149 -29.30 -37.41 -21.67
N SER A 150 -28.43 -36.72 -22.41
CA SER A 150 -28.41 -35.28 -22.60
C SER A 150 -29.75 -34.79 -23.15
N ALA A 151 -30.44 -33.94 -22.41
CA ALA A 151 -31.64 -33.26 -22.88
C ALA A 151 -31.28 -31.96 -23.60
N THR A 152 -31.87 -31.88 -24.77
CA THR A 152 -31.80 -30.85 -25.79
C THR A 152 -32.36 -29.47 -25.30
N GLN A 153 -31.79 -28.42 -25.86
CA GLN A 153 -32.11 -27.02 -25.85
C GLN A 153 -33.58 -26.63 -25.60
N GLY A 154 -33.77 -25.76 -24.63
CA GLY A 154 -34.97 -24.94 -24.47
C GLY A 154 -34.54 -23.60 -23.88
N GLU A 155 -34.67 -22.51 -24.67
CA GLU A 155 -34.48 -21.14 -24.21
C GLU A 155 -35.45 -20.85 -23.07
N ALA A 156 -34.94 -20.69 -21.88
CA ALA A 156 -35.60 -20.09 -20.74
C ALA A 156 -34.74 -18.95 -20.22
N THR A 157 -35.23 -17.73 -20.36
CA THR A 157 -34.69 -16.50 -19.75
C THR A 157 -34.63 -16.70 -18.24
N VAL A 158 -33.50 -17.05 -17.74
CA VAL A 158 -33.20 -17.16 -16.28
C VAL A 158 -32.86 -15.76 -15.81
N PRO A 159 -33.58 -15.21 -14.75
CA PRO A 159 -33.15 -13.97 -14.14
C PRO A 159 -31.74 -14.15 -13.59
N ALA A 160 -30.87 -13.15 -13.85
CA ALA A 160 -29.48 -13.13 -13.45
C ALA A 160 -29.38 -13.36 -11.92
N GLN A 161 -28.97 -14.56 -11.54
CA GLN A 161 -28.58 -14.84 -10.17
C GLN A 161 -27.35 -13.98 -9.84
N PRO A 162 -27.20 -13.45 -8.61
CA PRO A 162 -25.99 -12.77 -8.20
C PRO A 162 -24.83 -13.75 -8.37
N LYS A 163 -23.86 -13.40 -9.25
CA LYS A 163 -22.66 -14.21 -9.49
C LYS A 163 -22.01 -14.47 -8.14
N ALA A 164 -22.10 -15.71 -7.66
CA ALA A 164 -21.32 -16.17 -6.52
C ALA A 164 -19.87 -15.75 -6.76
N LEU A 165 -19.22 -15.20 -5.75
CA LEU A 165 -17.80 -14.82 -5.76
C LEU A 165 -17.00 -16.01 -6.31
N THR A 166 -16.65 -15.95 -7.58
CA THR A 166 -15.87 -17.00 -8.22
C THR A 166 -14.50 -16.99 -7.58
N ARG A 167 -14.10 -18.09 -6.98
CA ARG A 167 -12.75 -18.26 -6.41
C ARG A 167 -11.71 -17.98 -7.48
N LEU A 168 -10.89 -16.99 -7.26
CA LEU A 168 -9.76 -16.69 -8.13
C LEU A 168 -8.59 -17.60 -7.76
N THR A 169 -7.96 -18.21 -8.76
CA THR A 169 -6.69 -18.95 -8.66
C THR A 169 -5.64 -18.24 -9.50
N LEU A 170 -4.38 -18.61 -9.36
CA LEU A 170 -3.31 -18.04 -10.18
C LEU A 170 -3.51 -18.24 -11.69
N ASP A 171 -4.20 -19.32 -12.07
CA ASP A 171 -4.48 -19.65 -13.47
C ASP A 171 -5.80 -19.04 -13.99
N SER A 172 -6.54 -18.33 -13.12
CA SER A 172 -7.78 -17.63 -13.54
C SER A 172 -7.48 -16.64 -14.65
N ILE A 173 -8.24 -16.73 -15.73
CA ILE A 173 -8.12 -15.85 -16.89
C ILE A 173 -8.69 -14.47 -16.53
N ILE A 174 -7.95 -13.44 -16.85
CA ILE A 174 -8.32 -12.05 -16.74
C ILE A 174 -8.50 -11.50 -18.15
N ASP A 175 -9.68 -10.94 -18.42
CA ASP A 175 -9.98 -10.27 -19.68
C ASP A 175 -9.29 -8.90 -19.74
N GLU A 176 -9.30 -8.28 -20.91
CA GLU A 176 -8.75 -6.95 -21.11
C GLU A 176 -9.35 -5.97 -20.10
N GLU A 177 -8.50 -5.16 -19.47
CA GLU A 177 -8.85 -4.23 -18.39
C GLU A 177 -9.55 -4.89 -17.18
N GLY A 178 -9.56 -6.21 -17.08
CA GLY A 178 -10.24 -6.95 -16.01
C GLY A 178 -11.76 -6.91 -16.13
N ALA A 179 -12.30 -6.87 -17.35
CA ALA A 179 -13.74 -6.73 -17.63
C ALA A 179 -14.59 -7.85 -17.01
N ASN A 180 -14.02 -9.03 -16.79
CA ASN A 180 -14.67 -10.15 -16.11
C ASN A 180 -14.62 -10.11 -14.58
N LEU A 181 -13.98 -9.08 -13.99
CA LEU A 181 -13.90 -8.87 -12.54
C LEU A 181 -14.75 -7.68 -12.09
N SER A 182 -15.28 -7.76 -10.88
CA SER A 182 -15.91 -6.59 -10.24
C SER A 182 -14.87 -5.51 -9.93
N VAL A 183 -15.33 -4.27 -9.73
CA VAL A 183 -14.46 -3.16 -9.32
C VAL A 183 -13.69 -3.51 -8.04
N GLY A 184 -14.39 -4.07 -7.04
CA GLY A 184 -13.78 -4.51 -5.79
C GLY A 184 -12.72 -5.60 -6.01
N GLN A 185 -12.98 -6.59 -6.86
CA GLN A 185 -11.99 -7.63 -7.19
C GLN A 185 -10.75 -7.04 -7.86
N ARG A 186 -10.91 -6.09 -8.79
CA ARG A 186 -9.76 -5.39 -9.39
C ARG A 186 -8.93 -4.64 -8.35
N SER A 187 -9.58 -3.96 -7.40
CA SER A 187 -8.90 -3.27 -6.30
C SER A 187 -8.15 -4.25 -5.39
N LEU A 188 -8.74 -5.43 -5.09
CA LEU A 188 -8.06 -6.48 -4.32
C LEU A 188 -6.86 -7.07 -5.09
N VAL A 189 -6.92 -7.21 -6.41
CA VAL A 189 -5.75 -7.62 -7.22
C VAL A 189 -4.65 -6.56 -7.16
N SER A 190 -5.00 -5.27 -7.23
CA SER A 190 -4.03 -4.19 -7.05
C SER A 190 -3.38 -4.21 -5.66
N LEU A 191 -4.16 -4.49 -4.62
CA LEU A 191 -3.66 -4.68 -3.26
C LEU A 191 -2.71 -5.89 -3.16
N ALA A 192 -3.08 -7.03 -3.77
CA ALA A 192 -2.22 -8.20 -3.85
C ALA A 192 -0.88 -7.90 -4.54
N ARG A 193 -0.88 -7.13 -5.64
CA ARG A 193 0.34 -6.65 -6.30
C ARG A 193 1.26 -5.89 -5.34
N ALA A 194 0.70 -5.01 -4.51
CA ALA A 194 1.47 -4.25 -3.53
C ALA A 194 2.08 -5.17 -2.45
N LEU A 195 1.32 -6.18 -1.98
CA LEU A 195 1.80 -7.18 -1.03
C LEU A 195 2.90 -8.07 -1.61
N VAL A 196 2.75 -8.56 -2.85
CA VAL A 196 3.79 -9.32 -3.56
C VAL A 196 5.08 -8.53 -3.68
N LYS A 197 4.96 -7.24 -3.99
CA LYS A 197 6.10 -6.35 -4.23
C LYS A 197 6.87 -6.01 -2.96
N ASP A 198 6.20 -5.99 -1.81
CA ASP A 198 6.79 -5.74 -0.47
C ASP A 198 7.65 -4.48 -0.39
N CYS A 199 7.11 -3.37 -0.86
CA CYS A 199 7.80 -2.08 -0.88
C CYS A 199 7.72 -1.36 0.45
N LYS A 200 8.73 -0.50 0.71
CA LYS A 200 8.74 0.37 1.90
C LYS A 200 7.90 1.64 1.75
N ILE A 201 7.60 2.04 0.51
CA ILE A 201 6.75 3.19 0.20
C ILE A 201 5.51 2.71 -0.53
N ILE A 202 4.36 3.08 0.00
CA ILE A 202 3.05 2.75 -0.58
C ILE A 202 2.34 4.06 -0.93
N LEU A 203 1.91 4.17 -2.17
CA LEU A 203 1.13 5.30 -2.67
C LEU A 203 -0.30 4.84 -2.91
N LEU A 204 -1.28 5.51 -2.31
CA LEU A 204 -2.69 5.28 -2.50
C LEU A 204 -3.32 6.47 -3.21
N ASP A 205 -3.89 6.27 -4.39
CA ASP A 205 -4.64 7.30 -5.12
C ASP A 205 -6.12 6.93 -5.13
N GLU A 206 -6.86 7.37 -4.10
CA GLU A 206 -8.31 7.15 -3.98
C GLU A 206 -8.75 5.68 -4.17
N ALA A 207 -7.93 4.73 -3.77
CA ALA A 207 -8.00 3.31 -4.12
C ALA A 207 -9.34 2.61 -3.79
N THR A 208 -10.24 3.25 -3.03
CA THR A 208 -11.52 2.68 -2.59
C THR A 208 -12.74 3.54 -2.97
N ALA A 209 -12.58 4.58 -3.79
CA ALA A 209 -13.66 5.51 -4.10
C ALA A 209 -14.90 4.85 -4.74
N SER A 210 -14.69 3.83 -5.57
CA SER A 210 -15.72 3.13 -6.35
C SER A 210 -16.02 1.71 -5.86
N VAL A 211 -15.55 1.36 -4.64
CA VAL A 211 -15.65 0.01 -4.08
C VAL A 211 -16.82 -0.08 -3.09
N ASP A 212 -17.46 -1.23 -3.00
CA ASP A 212 -18.50 -1.49 -2.00
C ASP A 212 -17.95 -1.48 -0.57
N LEU A 213 -18.83 -1.23 0.42
CA LEU A 213 -18.44 -1.05 1.82
C LEU A 213 -17.72 -2.26 2.43
N GLU A 214 -18.09 -3.48 2.03
CA GLU A 214 -17.48 -4.70 2.58
C GLU A 214 -16.04 -4.85 2.06
N THR A 215 -15.85 -4.65 0.75
CA THR A 215 -14.53 -4.71 0.13
C THR A 215 -13.65 -3.54 0.58
N ASP A 216 -14.21 -2.32 0.73
CA ASP A 216 -13.49 -1.18 1.30
C ASP A 216 -12.98 -1.50 2.71
N ALA A 217 -13.82 -2.05 3.58
CA ALA A 217 -13.41 -2.46 4.93
C ALA A 217 -12.25 -3.48 4.93
N LYS A 218 -12.26 -4.45 3.99
CA LYS A 218 -11.17 -5.42 3.81
C LYS A 218 -9.87 -4.73 3.38
N ILE A 219 -9.94 -3.85 2.38
CA ILE A 219 -8.79 -3.08 1.91
C ILE A 219 -8.21 -2.22 3.04
N GLN A 220 -9.06 -1.47 3.75
CA GLN A 220 -8.62 -0.62 4.86
C GLN A 220 -7.99 -1.43 5.99
N ARG A 221 -8.54 -2.61 6.30
CA ARG A 221 -7.95 -3.51 7.28
C ARG A 221 -6.56 -3.97 6.85
N THR A 222 -6.41 -4.45 5.61
CA THR A 222 -5.10 -4.87 5.07
C THR A 222 -4.10 -3.72 5.08
N ILE A 223 -4.52 -2.50 4.70
CA ILE A 223 -3.63 -1.33 4.75
C ILE A 223 -3.12 -1.09 6.18
N ARG A 224 -3.98 -1.17 7.20
CA ARG A 224 -3.60 -0.96 8.59
C ARG A 224 -2.68 -2.06 9.13
N THR A 225 -2.96 -3.33 8.82
CA THR A 225 -2.20 -4.46 9.38
C THR A 225 -0.93 -4.77 8.61
N GLU A 226 -1.01 -4.81 7.27
CA GLU A 226 0.10 -5.27 6.42
C GLU A 226 1.09 -4.17 6.04
N PHE A 227 0.65 -2.91 6.12
CA PHE A 227 1.50 -1.74 5.82
C PHE A 227 1.75 -0.87 7.05
N ALA A 228 1.62 -1.43 8.26
CA ALA A 228 1.83 -0.72 9.52
C ALA A 228 3.24 -0.10 9.60
N ASP A 229 4.28 -0.85 9.21
CA ASP A 229 5.68 -0.43 9.23
C ASP A 229 6.14 0.30 7.95
N ARG A 230 5.21 0.62 7.04
CA ARG A 230 5.52 1.23 5.74
C ARG A 230 5.22 2.72 5.74
N THR A 231 5.96 3.46 4.93
CA THR A 231 5.63 4.86 4.65
C THR A 231 4.48 4.91 3.66
N LEU A 232 3.38 5.53 4.08
CA LEU A 232 2.14 5.58 3.31
C LEU A 232 1.81 7.02 2.92
N LEU A 233 1.62 7.29 1.64
CA LEU A 233 1.04 8.53 1.13
C LEU A 233 -0.31 8.22 0.51
N CYS A 234 -1.38 8.74 1.08
CA CYS A 234 -2.76 8.46 0.67
C CYS A 234 -3.46 9.73 0.20
N ILE A 235 -3.81 9.80 -1.07
CA ILE A 235 -4.78 10.77 -1.56
C ILE A 235 -6.16 10.25 -1.21
N ALA A 236 -6.90 11.02 -0.40
CA ALA A 236 -8.22 10.62 0.08
C ALA A 236 -9.32 11.58 -0.38
N HIS A 237 -10.41 10.98 -0.83
CA HIS A 237 -11.69 11.67 -1.03
C HIS A 237 -12.53 11.71 0.25
N ARG A 238 -12.40 10.68 1.09
CA ARG A 238 -13.10 10.57 2.36
C ARG A 238 -12.14 10.91 3.49
N LEU A 239 -12.41 11.98 4.22
CA LEU A 239 -11.56 12.38 5.35
C LEU A 239 -11.50 11.31 6.43
N THR A 240 -12.58 10.57 6.65
CA THR A 240 -12.64 9.47 7.64
C THR A 240 -11.56 8.41 7.46
N THR A 241 -11.03 8.25 6.25
CA THR A 241 -9.96 7.29 5.96
C THR A 241 -8.62 7.71 6.53
N ILE A 242 -8.36 9.03 6.63
CA ILE A 242 -7.02 9.57 6.92
C ILE A 242 -6.93 10.38 8.22
N ILE A 243 -8.04 10.61 8.92
CA ILE A 243 -8.05 11.39 10.17
C ILE A 243 -7.25 10.73 11.31
N GLY A 244 -6.98 9.42 11.21
CA GLY A 244 -6.12 8.67 12.14
C GLY A 244 -4.62 8.71 11.78
N TYR A 245 -4.24 9.23 10.60
CA TYR A 245 -2.86 9.24 10.13
C TYR A 245 -1.98 10.19 10.93
N ASP A 246 -0.64 10.07 10.77
CA ASP A 246 0.32 10.89 11.50
C ASP A 246 0.27 12.34 11.08
N LYS A 247 0.13 12.60 9.77
CA LYS A 247 0.08 13.95 9.19
C LYS A 247 -0.90 14.06 8.04
N ILE A 248 -1.38 15.29 7.85
CA ILE A 248 -2.22 15.67 6.71
C ILE A 248 -1.53 16.80 5.94
N ILE A 249 -1.48 16.64 4.63
CA ILE A 249 -1.13 17.68 3.67
C ILE A 249 -2.43 18.23 3.09
N VAL A 250 -2.69 19.50 3.25
CA VAL A 250 -3.78 20.20 2.56
C VAL A 250 -3.21 20.90 1.35
N MET A 251 -3.68 20.51 0.17
CA MET A 251 -3.29 21.10 -1.10
C MET A 251 -4.30 22.15 -1.55
N ASP A 252 -3.82 23.32 -1.92
CA ASP A 252 -4.62 24.38 -2.53
C ASP A 252 -3.84 25.06 -3.66
N ASP A 253 -4.44 25.21 -4.83
CA ASP A 253 -3.86 25.81 -6.05
C ASP A 253 -2.41 25.39 -6.34
N GLY A 254 -2.10 24.10 -6.23
CA GLY A 254 -0.78 23.54 -6.51
C GLY A 254 0.27 23.77 -5.42
N LYS A 255 -0.14 24.23 -4.24
CA LYS A 255 0.75 24.49 -3.08
C LYS A 255 0.33 23.64 -1.89
N VAL A 256 1.27 23.38 -0.99
CA VAL A 256 0.97 22.91 0.35
C VAL A 256 0.49 24.11 1.16
N ALA A 257 -0.82 24.15 1.43
CA ALA A 257 -1.41 25.19 2.27
C ALA A 257 -1.19 24.89 3.76
N GLU A 258 -1.35 23.61 4.15
CA GLU A 258 -1.18 23.17 5.54
C GLU A 258 -0.48 21.80 5.55
N PHE A 259 0.33 21.57 6.59
CA PHE A 259 0.99 20.28 6.81
C PHE A 259 1.27 20.08 8.30
N ASP A 260 0.41 19.32 8.97
CA ASP A 260 0.59 18.95 10.39
C ASP A 260 -0.24 17.71 10.76
N ALA A 261 -0.22 17.34 12.06
CA ALA A 261 -1.07 16.28 12.60
C ALA A 261 -2.56 16.64 12.49
N PRO A 262 -3.45 15.67 12.22
CA PRO A 262 -4.88 15.92 12.05
C PRO A 262 -5.51 16.70 13.19
N LEU A 263 -5.14 16.37 14.43
CA LEU A 263 -5.67 17.03 15.62
C LEU A 263 -5.20 18.49 15.74
N ALA A 264 -3.93 18.78 15.40
CA ALA A 264 -3.40 20.13 15.42
C ALA A 264 -4.07 21.02 14.37
N LEU A 265 -4.33 20.49 13.18
CA LEU A 265 -5.07 21.18 12.12
C LEU A 265 -6.55 21.38 12.49
N PHE A 266 -7.17 20.39 13.15
CA PHE A 266 -8.55 20.48 13.59
C PHE A 266 -8.74 21.52 14.71
N ASP A 267 -7.83 21.58 15.68
CA ASP A 267 -7.91 22.53 16.81
C ASP A 267 -7.67 24.00 16.37
N ASN A 268 -7.12 24.21 15.17
CA ASN A 268 -6.99 25.54 14.56
C ASN A 268 -8.25 25.90 13.75
N GLN A 269 -9.09 26.80 14.27
CA GLN A 269 -10.35 27.19 13.64
C GLN A 269 -10.18 27.88 12.27
N ASP A 270 -9.02 28.49 12.01
CA ASP A 270 -8.71 29.13 10.72
C ASP A 270 -8.18 28.13 9.68
N SER A 271 -7.99 26.85 10.05
CA SER A 271 -7.47 25.82 9.18
C SER A 271 -8.47 25.44 8.09
N ILE A 272 -7.97 25.22 6.87
CA ILE A 272 -8.74 24.68 5.77
C ILE A 272 -9.23 23.26 6.13
N PHE A 273 -8.37 22.47 6.80
CA PHE A 273 -8.71 21.12 7.26
C PHE A 273 -9.83 21.13 8.28
N HIS A 274 -9.83 22.07 9.23
CA HIS A 274 -10.94 22.25 10.19
C HIS A 274 -12.26 22.44 9.45
N GLY A 275 -12.32 23.40 8.52
CA GLY A 275 -13.53 23.64 7.73
C GLY A 275 -13.94 22.47 6.82
N MET A 276 -13.00 21.60 6.42
CA MET A 276 -13.33 20.36 5.72
C MET A 276 -13.96 19.32 6.65
N CYS A 277 -13.45 19.20 7.88
CA CYS A 277 -13.99 18.30 8.91
C CYS A 277 -15.40 18.70 9.32
N GLU A 278 -15.65 20.00 9.59
CA GLU A 278 -16.98 20.51 9.90
C GLU A 278 -18.02 20.16 8.82
N ARG A 279 -17.70 20.39 7.54
CA ARG A 279 -18.57 20.04 6.42
C ARG A 279 -18.84 18.55 6.28
N SER A 280 -17.93 17.72 6.77
CA SER A 280 -18.03 16.25 6.76
C SER A 280 -18.64 15.69 8.05
N GLY A 281 -18.98 16.54 9.04
CA GLY A 281 -19.54 16.13 10.32
C GLY A 281 -18.53 15.38 11.21
N ILE A 282 -17.22 15.57 10.97
CA ILE A 282 -16.15 14.94 11.75
C ILE A 282 -15.89 15.75 12.99
N THR A 283 -15.91 15.10 14.15
CA THR A 283 -15.66 15.69 15.45
C THR A 283 -14.21 15.45 15.92
N ARG A 284 -13.83 16.14 16.99
CA ARG A 284 -12.53 15.94 17.63
C ARG A 284 -12.38 14.51 18.18
N GLU A 285 -13.46 13.98 18.72
CA GLU A 285 -13.55 12.63 19.26
C GLU A 285 -13.33 11.58 18.17
N ASP A 286 -13.86 11.79 16.97
CA ASP A 286 -13.66 10.88 15.83
C ASP A 286 -12.17 10.81 15.45
N ILE A 287 -11.45 11.93 15.48
CA ILE A 287 -10.01 11.98 15.19
C ILE A 287 -9.22 11.22 16.26
N LEU A 288 -9.55 11.42 17.54
CA LEU A 288 -8.89 10.70 18.64
C LEU A 288 -9.15 9.20 18.59
N LEU A 289 -10.38 8.80 18.29
CA LEU A 289 -10.74 7.37 18.13
C LEU A 289 -10.01 6.74 16.95
N ALA A 290 -10.00 7.41 15.79
CA ALA A 290 -9.30 6.92 14.61
C ALA A 290 -7.80 6.74 14.87
N ARG A 291 -7.17 7.69 15.59
CA ARG A 291 -5.76 7.60 15.96
C ARG A 291 -5.47 6.44 16.92
N SER A 292 -6.36 6.18 17.88
CA SER A 292 -6.20 5.03 18.79
C SER A 292 -6.29 3.69 18.06
N VAL A 293 -7.13 3.60 17.04
CA VAL A 293 -7.24 2.39 16.18
C VAL A 293 -5.99 2.17 15.36
N GLU A 294 -5.41 3.24 14.79
CA GLU A 294 -4.15 3.15 14.02
C GLU A 294 -2.98 2.74 14.93
N SER A 295 -2.83 3.34 16.12
CA SER A 295 -1.74 3.00 17.05
C SER A 295 -1.81 1.55 17.54
N ASN A 296 -3.00 1.02 17.81
CA ASN A 296 -3.17 -0.38 18.20
C ASN A 296 -2.79 -1.35 17.07
N ALA A 297 -3.08 -1.01 15.82
CA ALA A 297 -2.69 -1.82 14.67
C ALA A 297 -1.17 -1.82 14.46
N ASP A 298 -0.50 -0.69 14.68
CA ASP A 298 0.95 -0.59 14.62
C ASP A 298 1.63 -1.44 15.73
N ASP A 299 1.06 -1.47 16.95
CA ASP A 299 1.55 -2.30 18.06
C ASP A 299 1.34 -3.80 17.80
N GLU A 300 0.18 -4.22 17.26
CA GLU A 300 -0.09 -5.61 16.88
C GLU A 300 0.87 -6.07 15.77
N ALA A 301 1.12 -5.25 14.77
CA ALA A 301 2.07 -5.55 13.69
C ALA A 301 3.52 -5.65 14.21
N ALA A 302 3.92 -4.77 15.13
CA ALA A 302 5.23 -4.83 15.78
C ALA A 302 5.43 -6.12 16.58
N GLN A 303 4.40 -6.58 17.30
CA GLN A 303 4.44 -7.84 18.04
C GLN A 303 4.47 -9.07 17.12
N ALA A 304 3.79 -9.04 15.99
CA ALA A 304 3.79 -10.13 15.01
C ALA A 304 5.12 -10.27 14.27
N SER A 305 5.89 -9.19 14.16
CA SER A 305 7.21 -9.19 13.50
C SER A 305 8.37 -9.74 14.36
N TYR A 306 8.14 -9.95 15.67
CA TYR A 306 9.07 -10.65 16.55
C TYR A 306 8.58 -12.11 16.72
N PRO A 307 9.19 -13.11 16.04
CA PRO A 307 8.90 -14.50 16.38
C PRO A 307 9.31 -14.70 17.84
N ALA A 308 8.38 -15.19 18.65
CA ALA A 308 8.65 -15.57 20.04
C ALA A 308 9.88 -16.49 20.04
N ALA A 309 11.00 -15.97 20.49
CA ALA A 309 12.20 -16.76 20.73
C ALA A 309 11.80 -17.84 21.72
N ALA A 310 11.78 -19.08 21.24
CA ALA A 310 11.51 -20.24 22.05
C ALA A 310 12.47 -20.22 23.26
N THR A 311 11.93 -19.95 24.42
CA THR A 311 12.61 -20.07 25.70
C THR A 311 12.75 -21.56 25.99
N THR A 312 13.67 -22.22 25.32
CA THR A 312 14.24 -23.49 25.74
C THR A 312 15.67 -23.19 26.11
N VAL A 313 15.88 -22.91 27.38
CA VAL A 313 17.22 -22.88 27.99
C VAL A 313 17.71 -24.31 28.08
N PRO A 314 18.74 -24.73 27.36
CA PRO A 314 19.46 -25.96 27.70
C PRO A 314 20.31 -25.64 28.93
N GLN A 315 20.08 -26.38 30.01
CA GLN A 315 21.06 -26.47 31.09
C GLN A 315 22.40 -26.96 30.51
N GLN A 316 23.38 -26.10 30.45
CA GLN A 316 24.76 -26.49 30.22
C GLN A 316 25.52 -26.34 31.54
N GLU A 317 26.15 -27.45 31.90
CA GLU A 317 27.11 -27.60 32.99
C GLU A 317 28.36 -26.69 32.81
N PRO A 318 29.11 -26.39 33.88
CA PRO A 318 30.19 -25.39 33.84
C PRO A 318 31.46 -25.98 33.24
N TYR A 319 31.99 -25.34 32.20
CA TYR A 319 33.34 -25.58 31.72
C TYR A 319 34.30 -24.46 32.12
N TYR A 320 35.44 -24.90 32.56
CA TYR A 320 36.58 -24.27 33.22
C TYR A 320 37.19 -23.07 32.46
N LEU A 321 37.68 -22.15 33.28
CA LEU A 321 38.64 -21.07 33.02
C LEU A 321 39.82 -21.47 32.11
N TYR A 322 40.16 -20.59 31.16
CA TYR A 322 41.54 -20.35 30.75
C TYR A 322 41.80 -18.85 30.63
N GLU A 323 42.75 -18.37 31.42
CA GLU A 323 43.33 -17.04 31.36
C GLU A 323 44.20 -16.88 30.12
N SER A 324 44.23 -15.70 29.54
CA SER A 324 45.44 -14.90 29.30
C SER A 324 45.17 -13.73 28.34
N THR A 325 45.42 -12.56 28.83
CA THR A 325 45.69 -11.23 28.29
C THR A 325 46.69 -11.21 27.09
N PRO A 326 46.98 -10.05 26.42
CA PRO A 326 46.58 -8.66 26.63
C PRO A 326 46.40 -7.80 25.36
N ASN A 327 45.83 -6.60 25.55
CA ASN A 327 46.11 -5.34 24.85
C ASN A 327 45.94 -5.20 23.33
N MET A 328 44.90 -4.43 22.91
CA MET A 328 45.04 -3.43 21.83
C MET A 328 44.06 -2.27 22.00
N PRO A 329 44.36 -1.06 21.53
CA PRO A 329 43.81 0.18 22.01
C PRO A 329 42.49 0.58 21.34
N GLN A 330 41.69 1.31 22.11
CA GLN A 330 40.47 1.96 21.66
C GLN A 330 40.79 3.04 20.62
N GLN A 331 40.26 2.91 19.42
CA GLN A 331 40.13 4.03 18.50
C GLN A 331 38.76 4.68 18.69
N GLN A 332 38.81 5.92 19.13
CA GLN A 332 37.70 6.86 19.18
C GLN A 332 37.35 7.27 17.74
N ASN A 333 36.15 6.94 17.25
CA ASN A 333 35.62 7.52 16.05
C ASN A 333 34.85 8.78 16.41
N GLY A 334 35.50 9.93 16.27
CA GLY A 334 34.93 11.25 16.30
C GLY A 334 34.24 11.54 14.97
N VAL A 335 32.97 11.94 15.03
CA VAL A 335 32.24 12.46 13.89
C VAL A 335 32.67 13.92 13.67
N VAL A 336 33.30 14.21 12.54
CA VAL A 336 33.69 15.57 12.14
C VAL A 336 32.62 16.12 11.18
N PHE A 337 31.95 17.18 11.60
CA PHE A 337 31.09 17.97 10.72
C PHE A 337 31.93 18.94 9.89
N TYR A 338 31.88 18.83 8.57
CA TYR A 338 32.38 19.87 7.71
C TYR A 338 31.25 20.82 7.30
N ASN A 339 31.42 22.06 7.73
CA ASN A 339 30.62 23.20 7.31
C ASN A 339 31.28 23.74 6.04
N THR A 340 30.66 23.67 4.89
CA THR A 340 31.11 24.40 3.70
C THR A 340 30.09 25.48 3.37
N HIS A 341 30.43 26.68 3.77
CA HIS A 341 29.99 27.92 3.11
C HIS A 341 30.74 28.04 1.77
N GLU A 342 30.00 28.00 0.66
CA GLU A 342 30.15 28.90 -0.49
C GLU A 342 28.97 28.68 -1.44
#